data_90e056ee7a422abf358a4b4ddac680c7
#
_entry.id   90e056ee7a422abf358a4b4ddac680c7
#
_cell.length_a   1.000
_cell.length_b   1.000
_cell.length_c   1.000
_cell.angle_alpha   90.00
_cell.angle_beta   90.00
_cell.angle_gamma   90.00
#
_symmetry.space_group_name_H-M   'P 1'
#
loop_
_entity.id
_entity.type
_entity.pdbx_description
1 polymer ?
#
loop_
_entity_poly.entity_id
_entity_poly.type
_entity_poly.pdbx_seq_one_letter_code
_entity_poly.pdbx_strand_id
1 'polypeptide(L)'
;MSLMMVNNETGAVQPVAEMARMAHDVGALAHTDAVQAFGHIDVNPAELGVDLISISAHKIGGPVGIGALWVRRGVNLAPITAGGMQQAQVRSGTQAVMLARGFAAAARQAIENLDRDRAQWQTWHDLIVAEVGRLPGVHVDDAPQTSPSICHL
;
A
#
# COMPACT_ATOMS: atom_id res chain seq x y z
N MET A 1 12.22 8.40 -7.51
CA MET A 1 11.00 8.04 -8.28
C MET A 1 9.91 7.60 -7.31
N SER A 2 8.63 7.76 -7.69
CA SER A 2 7.51 7.28 -6.86
C SER A 2 6.45 6.64 -7.75
N LEU A 3 5.93 5.47 -7.34
CA LEU A 3 4.89 4.74 -8.06
C LEU A 3 3.91 4.15 -7.03
N MET A 4 2.61 4.33 -7.27
CA MET A 4 1.55 3.67 -6.51
C MET A 4 1.58 2.17 -6.80
N MET A 5 1.53 1.32 -5.76
CA MET A 5 1.63 -0.14 -5.95
C MET A 5 0.34 -0.76 -6.48
N VAL A 6 -0.79 -0.33 -5.97
CA VAL A 6 -2.13 -0.75 -6.42
C VAL A 6 -2.96 0.48 -6.69
N ASN A 7 -3.52 0.59 -7.89
CA ASN A 7 -4.42 1.69 -8.23
C ASN A 7 -5.72 1.57 -7.43
N ASN A 8 -6.14 2.66 -6.81
CA ASN A 8 -7.30 2.69 -5.92
C ASN A 8 -8.66 2.59 -6.62
N GLU A 9 -8.71 2.75 -7.93
CA GLU A 9 -9.93 2.67 -8.74
C GLU A 9 -9.99 1.35 -9.51
N THR A 10 -8.97 1.08 -10.32
CA THR A 10 -8.95 -0.10 -11.20
C THR A 10 -8.43 -1.36 -10.52
N GLY A 11 -7.77 -1.26 -9.37
CA GLY A 11 -7.10 -2.39 -8.72
C GLY A 11 -5.79 -2.83 -9.40
N ALA A 12 -5.39 -2.20 -10.49
CA ALA A 12 -4.18 -2.59 -11.24
C ALA A 12 -2.93 -2.55 -10.35
N VAL A 13 -2.19 -3.67 -10.34
CA VAL A 13 -0.92 -3.81 -9.61
C VAL A 13 0.22 -3.35 -10.51
N GLN A 14 1.01 -2.39 -10.02
CA GLN A 14 2.09 -1.77 -10.77
C GLN A 14 3.43 -2.50 -10.57
N PRO A 15 4.35 -2.49 -11.55
CA PRO A 15 5.64 -3.17 -11.48
C PRO A 15 6.65 -2.38 -10.62
N VAL A 16 6.38 -2.27 -9.31
CA VAL A 16 7.17 -1.46 -8.37
C VAL A 16 8.62 -1.91 -8.28
N ALA A 17 8.88 -3.23 -8.29
CA ALA A 17 10.25 -3.74 -8.23
C ALA A 17 11.08 -3.35 -9.47
N GLU A 18 10.47 -3.35 -10.66
CA GLU A 18 11.12 -2.89 -11.88
C GLU A 18 11.41 -1.39 -11.82
N MET A 19 10.43 -0.58 -11.39
CA MET A 19 10.62 0.86 -11.17
C MET A 19 11.74 1.14 -10.16
N ALA A 20 11.82 0.38 -9.07
CA ALA A 20 12.87 0.54 -8.06
C ALA A 20 14.25 0.27 -8.64
N ARG A 21 14.40 -0.81 -9.42
CA ARG A 21 15.65 -1.12 -10.13
C ARG A 21 16.06 0.02 -11.07
N MET A 22 15.13 0.49 -11.92
CA MET A 22 15.38 1.61 -12.84
C MET A 22 15.76 2.91 -12.11
N ALA A 23 15.15 3.18 -10.94
CA ALA A 23 15.51 4.32 -10.11
C ALA A 23 16.95 4.21 -9.61
N HIS A 24 17.34 3.05 -9.12
CA HIS A 24 18.68 2.80 -8.60
C HIS A 24 19.75 2.85 -9.68
N ASP A 25 19.46 2.40 -10.91
CA ASP A 25 20.38 2.47 -12.05
C ASP A 25 20.81 3.91 -12.36
N VAL A 26 20.00 4.91 -12.00
CA VAL A 26 20.32 6.34 -12.18
C VAL A 26 20.64 7.05 -10.84
N GLY A 27 20.86 6.31 -9.77
CA GLY A 27 21.20 6.86 -8.45
C GLY A 27 20.04 7.55 -7.73
N ALA A 28 18.79 7.31 -8.13
CA ALA A 28 17.61 7.88 -7.51
C ALA A 28 17.02 6.95 -6.46
N LEU A 29 16.35 7.51 -5.43
CA LEU A 29 15.57 6.74 -4.47
C LEU A 29 14.24 6.29 -5.09
N ALA A 30 13.77 5.10 -4.69
CA ALA A 30 12.50 4.52 -5.07
C ALA A 30 11.51 4.57 -3.90
N HIS A 31 10.34 5.14 -4.14
CA HIS A 31 9.21 5.17 -3.21
C HIS A 31 8.00 4.46 -3.82
N THR A 32 7.27 3.72 -3.00
CA THR A 32 5.95 3.24 -3.39
C THR A 32 4.88 3.69 -2.41
N ASP A 33 3.74 4.12 -2.95
CA ASP A 33 2.51 4.25 -2.18
C ASP A 33 1.83 2.87 -2.16
N ALA A 34 1.89 2.20 -1.01
CA ALA A 34 1.29 0.89 -0.78
C ALA A 34 -0.01 0.98 0.03
N VAL A 35 -0.67 2.14 0.07
CA VAL A 35 -1.89 2.37 0.86
C VAL A 35 -3.01 1.40 0.45
N GLN A 36 -3.15 1.07 -0.83
CA GLN A 36 -4.13 0.10 -1.33
C GLN A 36 -3.59 -1.33 -1.43
N ALA A 37 -2.27 -1.52 -1.22
CA ALA A 37 -1.62 -2.82 -1.29
C ALA A 37 -1.48 -3.50 0.08
N PHE A 38 -1.04 -2.73 1.08
CA PHE A 38 -0.74 -3.24 2.42
C PHE A 38 -1.98 -3.86 3.07
N GLY A 39 -1.85 -5.13 3.47
CA GLY A 39 -2.96 -5.91 4.04
C GLY A 39 -3.95 -6.47 3.02
N HIS A 40 -3.74 -6.26 1.70
CA HIS A 40 -4.58 -6.79 0.63
C HIS A 40 -3.80 -7.69 -0.33
N ILE A 41 -2.52 -7.37 -0.56
CA ILE A 41 -1.56 -8.21 -1.28
C ILE A 41 -0.22 -8.19 -0.53
N ASP A 42 0.72 -9.04 -0.94
CA ASP A 42 2.05 -9.08 -0.34
C ASP A 42 2.81 -7.77 -0.56
N VAL A 43 3.31 -7.19 0.53
CA VAL A 43 4.16 -5.99 0.52
C VAL A 43 5.44 -6.29 1.29
N ASN A 44 6.45 -6.77 0.58
CA ASN A 44 7.76 -7.07 1.15
C ASN A 44 8.80 -6.06 0.66
N PRO A 45 9.31 -5.17 1.54
CA PRO A 45 10.27 -4.14 1.14
C PRO A 45 11.55 -4.70 0.50
N ALA A 46 11.99 -5.89 0.93
CA ALA A 46 13.21 -6.51 0.42
C ALA A 46 13.02 -7.02 -1.02
N GLU A 47 11.86 -7.59 -1.32
CA GLU A 47 11.52 -8.09 -2.66
C GLU A 47 11.21 -6.95 -3.63
N LEU A 48 10.54 -5.89 -3.14
CA LEU A 48 10.24 -4.71 -3.93
C LEU A 48 11.49 -3.86 -4.23
N GLY A 49 12.53 -3.98 -3.40
CA GLY A 49 13.77 -3.22 -3.58
C GLY A 49 13.62 -1.70 -3.39
N VAL A 50 12.51 -1.24 -2.81
CA VAL A 50 12.24 0.20 -2.61
C VAL A 50 12.96 0.76 -1.40
N ASP A 51 13.09 2.07 -1.37
CA ASP A 51 13.70 2.82 -0.27
C ASP A 51 12.68 3.37 0.72
N LEU A 52 11.45 3.60 0.26
CA LEU A 52 10.37 4.16 1.06
C LEU A 52 9.04 3.50 0.69
N ILE A 53 8.18 3.28 1.71
CA ILE A 53 6.83 2.75 1.54
C ILE A 53 5.86 3.56 2.39
N SER A 54 4.83 4.13 1.77
CA SER A 54 3.72 4.77 2.48
C SER A 54 2.58 3.78 2.70
N ILE A 55 2.03 3.75 3.92
CA ILE A 55 0.85 2.96 4.28
C ILE A 55 -0.12 3.77 5.14
N SER A 56 -1.39 3.38 5.17
CA SER A 56 -2.43 4.08 5.94
C SER A 56 -3.30 3.11 6.75
N ALA A 57 -3.60 3.47 7.99
CA ALA A 57 -4.34 2.62 8.91
C ALA A 57 -5.79 2.37 8.47
N HIS A 58 -6.49 3.39 7.97
CA HIS A 58 -7.92 3.29 7.64
C HIS A 58 -8.22 2.34 6.47
N LYS A 59 -7.24 1.98 5.67
CA LYS A 59 -7.42 1.01 4.57
C LYS A 59 -7.43 -0.45 5.02
N ILE A 60 -6.95 -0.72 6.23
CA ILE A 60 -6.89 -2.06 6.83
C ILE A 60 -7.74 -2.19 8.10
N GLY A 61 -8.79 -1.37 8.23
CA GLY A 61 -9.67 -1.39 9.40
C GLY A 61 -9.09 -0.70 10.65
N GLY A 62 -8.00 0.02 10.52
CA GLY A 62 -7.39 0.81 11.58
C GLY A 62 -8.00 2.21 11.70
N PRO A 63 -7.54 3.03 12.68
CA PRO A 63 -8.09 4.36 12.93
C PRO A 63 -7.78 5.34 11.79
N VAL A 64 -8.74 6.24 11.54
CA VAL A 64 -8.56 7.38 10.65
C VAL A 64 -7.57 8.38 11.26
N GLY A 65 -6.80 9.07 10.43
CA GLY A 65 -5.90 10.16 10.85
C GLY A 65 -4.47 9.73 11.16
N ILE A 66 -4.11 8.48 10.87
CA ILE A 66 -2.73 8.00 10.99
C ILE A 66 -2.31 7.16 9.77
N GLY A 67 -1.06 7.37 9.37
CA GLY A 67 -0.33 6.56 8.39
C GLY A 67 1.11 6.34 8.87
N ALA A 68 1.87 5.58 8.12
CA ALA A 68 3.29 5.36 8.37
C ALA A 68 4.09 5.43 7.07
N LEU A 69 5.32 5.88 7.20
CA LEU A 69 6.34 5.80 6.17
C LEU A 69 7.43 4.83 6.65
N TRP A 70 7.55 3.70 5.97
CA TRP A 70 8.73 2.86 6.15
C TRP A 70 9.89 3.45 5.35
N VAL A 71 11.05 3.52 5.96
CA VAL A 71 12.28 4.06 5.36
C VAL A 71 13.39 3.03 5.50
N ARG A 72 14.01 2.67 4.39
CA ARG A 72 15.15 1.74 4.36
C ARG A 72 16.29 2.30 5.22
N ARG A 73 16.94 1.44 6.00
CA ARG A 73 18.10 1.83 6.81
C ARG A 73 19.19 2.44 5.92
N GLY A 74 19.70 3.59 6.32
CA GLY A 74 20.73 4.34 5.59
C GLY A 74 20.18 5.40 4.63
N VAL A 75 18.85 5.45 4.40
CA VAL A 75 18.23 6.56 3.67
C VAL A 75 18.03 7.73 4.62
N ASN A 76 18.56 8.89 4.26
CA ASN A 76 18.41 10.12 5.02
C ASN A 76 17.29 10.97 4.43
N LEU A 77 16.34 11.35 5.28
CA LEU A 77 15.25 12.26 4.89
C LEU A 77 15.47 13.62 5.54
N ALA A 78 15.29 14.68 4.75
CA ALA A 78 15.21 16.02 5.30
C ALA A 78 13.87 16.21 6.03
N PRO A 79 13.84 16.86 7.21
CA PRO A 79 12.59 17.18 7.89
C PRO A 79 11.75 18.16 7.06
N ILE A 80 10.46 17.86 6.91
CA ILE A 80 9.52 18.75 6.21
C ILE A 80 9.07 19.88 7.14
N THR A 81 8.99 19.62 8.46
CA THR A 81 8.56 20.58 9.48
C THR A 81 9.64 20.77 10.52
N ALA A 82 9.98 22.03 10.80
CA ALA A 82 10.85 22.36 11.91
C ALA A 82 10.15 22.09 13.26
N GLY A 83 10.90 21.70 14.29
CA GLY A 83 10.34 21.47 15.63
C GLY A 83 11.17 20.51 16.47
N GLY A 84 10.49 19.71 17.30
CA GLY A 84 11.13 18.74 18.22
C GLY A 84 11.77 17.56 17.50
N MET A 85 12.44 16.73 18.29
CA MET A 85 13.24 15.61 17.80
C MET A 85 12.45 14.30 17.59
N GLN A 86 11.10 14.36 17.51
CA GLN A 86 10.27 13.17 17.33
C GLN A 86 10.55 12.51 15.97
N GLN A 87 10.29 11.21 15.88
CA GLN A 87 10.45 10.41 14.66
C GLN A 87 11.84 10.59 14.02
N ALA A 88 12.91 10.49 14.81
CA ALA A 88 14.30 10.69 14.37
C ALA A 88 14.52 12.06 13.68
N GLN A 89 13.86 13.10 14.15
CA GLN A 89 13.89 14.48 13.63
C GLN A 89 13.26 14.66 12.23
N VAL A 90 12.65 13.64 11.66
CA VAL A 90 12.02 13.72 10.34
C VAL A 90 10.63 14.37 10.42
N ARG A 91 9.89 14.06 11.48
CA ARG A 91 8.53 14.57 11.68
C ARG A 91 8.34 15.02 13.13
N SER A 92 8.32 16.33 13.35
CA SER A 92 8.10 16.94 14.65
C SER A 92 6.63 16.84 15.13
N GLY A 93 6.39 17.09 16.40
CA GLY A 93 5.09 17.11 17.06
C GLY A 93 4.83 15.87 17.91
N THR A 94 3.98 16.03 18.93
CA THR A 94 3.60 14.94 19.83
C THR A 94 2.97 13.79 19.06
N GLN A 95 3.41 12.59 19.37
CA GLN A 95 2.94 11.37 18.70
C GLN A 95 1.54 10.98 19.18
N ALA A 96 0.67 10.61 18.24
CA ALA A 96 -0.67 10.12 18.51
C ALA A 96 -0.61 8.63 18.92
N VAL A 97 -0.13 8.34 20.14
CA VAL A 97 0.16 6.98 20.62
C VAL A 97 -1.04 6.04 20.51
N MET A 98 -2.24 6.53 20.84
CA MET A 98 -3.48 5.73 20.76
C MET A 98 -3.77 5.29 19.32
N LEU A 99 -3.63 6.22 18.35
CA LEU A 99 -3.81 5.90 16.94
C LEU A 99 -2.73 4.94 16.44
N ALA A 100 -1.48 5.11 16.88
CA ALA A 100 -0.37 4.22 16.51
C ALA A 100 -0.60 2.79 17.03
N ARG A 101 -1.10 2.63 18.25
CA ARG A 101 -1.48 1.31 18.79
C ARG A 101 -2.63 0.67 18.02
N GLY A 102 -3.65 1.45 17.68
CA GLY A 102 -4.77 0.98 16.85
C GLY A 102 -4.29 0.55 15.46
N PHE A 103 -3.41 1.34 14.84
CA PHE A 103 -2.80 0.97 13.55
C PHE A 103 -1.98 -0.32 13.66
N ALA A 104 -1.14 -0.47 14.69
CA ALA A 104 -0.35 -1.68 14.88
C ALA A 104 -1.22 -2.93 15.08
N ALA A 105 -2.35 -2.82 15.79
CA ALA A 105 -3.30 -3.91 15.96
C ALA A 105 -3.95 -4.31 14.62
N ALA A 106 -4.44 -3.32 13.87
CA ALA A 106 -5.02 -3.54 12.54
C ALA A 106 -4.02 -4.15 11.55
N ALA A 107 -2.79 -3.65 11.53
CA ALA A 107 -1.72 -4.16 10.67
C ALA A 107 -1.40 -5.63 10.97
N ARG A 108 -1.28 -5.99 12.25
CA ARG A 108 -1.06 -7.38 12.66
C ARG A 108 -2.19 -8.28 12.18
N GLN A 109 -3.44 -7.89 12.44
CA GLN A 109 -4.61 -8.67 12.03
C GLN A 109 -4.69 -8.81 10.50
N ALA A 110 -4.42 -7.74 9.74
CA ALA A 110 -4.44 -7.77 8.29
C ALA A 110 -3.38 -8.72 7.72
N ILE A 111 -2.17 -8.72 8.30
CA ILE A 111 -1.09 -9.62 7.87
C ILE A 111 -1.39 -11.07 8.25
N GLU A 112 -1.84 -11.33 9.48
CA GLU A 112 -2.18 -12.68 9.95
C GLU A 112 -3.31 -13.33 9.15
N ASN A 113 -4.23 -12.55 8.62
CA ASN A 113 -5.38 -13.04 7.86
C ASN A 113 -5.23 -12.90 6.34
N LEU A 114 -4.11 -12.39 5.83
CA LEU A 114 -3.94 -11.98 4.43
C LEU A 114 -4.34 -13.09 3.43
N ASP A 115 -3.85 -14.31 3.61
CA ASP A 115 -4.13 -15.41 2.68
C ASP A 115 -5.61 -15.78 2.66
N ARG A 116 -6.25 -15.85 3.85
CA ARG A 116 -7.67 -16.15 3.98
C ARG A 116 -8.53 -15.06 3.33
N ASP A 117 -8.24 -13.81 3.65
CA ASP A 117 -9.02 -12.67 3.19
C ASP A 117 -8.84 -12.45 1.69
N ARG A 118 -7.62 -12.65 1.17
CA ARG A 118 -7.31 -12.62 -0.27
C ARG A 118 -8.09 -13.69 -1.04
N ALA A 119 -8.16 -14.92 -0.54
CA ALA A 119 -8.94 -15.98 -1.17
C ALA A 119 -10.43 -15.66 -1.20
N GLN A 120 -10.96 -15.06 -0.14
CA GLN A 120 -12.34 -14.63 -0.06
C GLN A 120 -12.65 -13.48 -1.03
N TRP A 121 -11.77 -12.46 -1.09
CA TRP A 121 -11.91 -11.35 -2.06
C TRP A 121 -11.85 -11.85 -3.50
N GLN A 122 -10.96 -12.79 -3.80
CA GLN A 122 -10.88 -13.38 -5.14
C GLN A 122 -12.19 -14.07 -5.51
N THR A 123 -12.79 -14.83 -4.59
CA THR A 123 -14.09 -15.48 -4.81
C THR A 123 -15.19 -14.45 -5.11
N TRP A 124 -15.24 -13.34 -4.36
CA TRP A 124 -16.22 -12.29 -4.58
C TRP A 124 -15.97 -11.52 -5.87
N HIS A 125 -14.71 -11.23 -6.16
CA HIS A 125 -14.29 -10.56 -7.40
C HIS A 125 -14.75 -11.40 -8.62
N ASP A 126 -14.44 -12.68 -8.64
CA ASP A 126 -14.79 -13.59 -9.73
C ASP A 126 -16.32 -13.70 -9.91
N LEU A 127 -17.06 -13.75 -8.80
CA LEU A 127 -18.52 -13.75 -8.84
C LEU A 127 -19.08 -12.45 -9.45
N ILE A 128 -18.58 -11.30 -9.00
CA ILE A 128 -19.02 -9.98 -9.52
C ILE A 128 -18.73 -9.90 -11.03
N VAL A 129 -17.51 -10.21 -11.44
CA VAL A 129 -17.10 -10.20 -12.86
C VAL A 129 -17.97 -11.14 -13.70
N ALA A 130 -18.24 -12.36 -13.20
CA ALA A 130 -19.04 -13.34 -13.91
C ALA A 130 -20.51 -12.92 -14.06
N GLU A 131 -21.10 -12.28 -13.06
CA GLU A 131 -22.53 -11.92 -13.08
C GLU A 131 -22.76 -10.55 -13.72
N VAL A 132 -21.97 -9.54 -13.37
CA VAL A 132 -22.16 -8.17 -13.83
C VAL A 132 -21.54 -7.95 -15.21
N GLY A 133 -20.42 -8.59 -15.53
CA GLY A 133 -19.78 -8.51 -16.84
C GLY A 133 -20.62 -9.06 -18.01
N ARG A 134 -21.69 -9.81 -17.73
CA ARG A 134 -22.65 -10.28 -18.75
C ARG A 134 -23.68 -9.23 -19.14
N LEU A 135 -23.81 -8.14 -18.38
CA LEU A 135 -24.82 -7.12 -18.61
C LEU A 135 -24.45 -6.26 -19.83
N PRO A 136 -25.40 -5.91 -20.70
CA PRO A 136 -25.14 -5.04 -21.83
C PRO A 136 -24.61 -3.67 -21.39
N GLY A 137 -23.49 -3.23 -21.98
CA GLY A 137 -22.87 -1.94 -21.68
C GLY A 137 -21.92 -1.94 -20.47
N VAL A 138 -21.74 -3.08 -19.79
CA VAL A 138 -20.70 -3.24 -18.78
C VAL A 138 -19.40 -3.65 -19.45
N HIS A 139 -18.32 -3.02 -19.03
CA HIS A 139 -16.96 -3.35 -19.43
C HIS A 139 -16.14 -3.65 -18.16
N VAL A 140 -15.47 -4.77 -18.15
CA VAL A 140 -14.57 -5.16 -17.04
C VAL A 140 -13.16 -4.74 -17.42
N ASP A 141 -12.49 -3.98 -16.55
CA ASP A 141 -11.09 -3.63 -16.76
C ASP A 141 -10.19 -4.88 -16.65
N ASP A 142 -9.43 -5.12 -17.72
CA ASP A 142 -8.55 -6.28 -17.87
C ASP A 142 -7.08 -5.85 -17.71
N ALA A 143 -6.68 -5.53 -16.49
CA ALA A 143 -5.26 -5.31 -16.18
C ALA A 143 -4.54 -6.66 -16.00
N PRO A 144 -3.26 -6.79 -16.44
CA PRO A 144 -2.50 -8.04 -16.34
C PRO A 144 -2.40 -8.62 -14.93
N GLN A 145 -2.45 -7.76 -13.92
CA GLN A 145 -2.54 -8.12 -12.50
C GLN A 145 -3.43 -7.12 -11.79
N THR A 146 -4.40 -7.61 -11.04
CA THR A 146 -5.30 -6.80 -10.21
C THR A 146 -5.28 -7.28 -8.76
N SER A 147 -5.47 -6.34 -7.84
CA SER A 147 -5.75 -6.67 -6.44
C SER A 147 -7.15 -7.24 -6.32
N PRO A 148 -7.35 -8.42 -5.74
CA PRO A 148 -8.68 -9.02 -5.66
C PRO A 148 -9.67 -8.25 -4.76
N SER A 149 -9.17 -7.30 -3.97
CA SER A 149 -10.01 -6.43 -3.12
C SER A 149 -10.66 -5.27 -3.87
N ILE A 150 -10.33 -5.05 -5.15
CA ILE A 150 -10.85 -3.97 -5.98
C ILE A 150 -11.38 -4.57 -7.28
N CYS A 151 -12.63 -4.27 -7.61
CA CYS A 151 -13.27 -4.65 -8.86
C CYS A 151 -13.75 -3.38 -9.56
N HIS A 152 -13.31 -3.13 -10.78
CA HIS A 152 -13.69 -2.00 -11.62
C HIS A 152 -14.47 -2.50 -12.84
N LEU A 153 -15.63 -1.88 -13.09
CA LEU A 153 -16.60 -2.29 -14.13
C LEU A 153 -17.05 -1.09 -14.94
#